data_203cef173784effc1d7b08123b594836
#
_entry.id   203cef173784effc1d7b08123b594836
#
_cell.length_a   1.000
_cell.length_b   1.000
_cell.length_c   1.000
_cell.angle_alpha   90.00
_cell.angle_beta   90.00
_cell.angle_gamma   90.00
#
_symmetry.space_group_name_H-M   'P 1'
#
loop_
_entity.id
_entity.type
_entity.pdbx_description
1 polymer ?
#
loop_
_entity_poly.entity_id
_entity_poly.type
_entity_poly.pdbx_seq_one_letter_code
_entity_poly.pdbx_strand_id
1 'polypeptide(L)'
;MDLRVDPLSGRIVAIAPARAGRPGASSSHLETGTPEELDTCPFCEGREDRTPPEVFALPAEGREPNTPGWSIRVVPNKFPAFEHQEVVVHSPRHVRSLTDLDAEQLRLVAETWQARAAAAKDGGFPHLFPCINEGRAAGASLPHSHSQLVWLREAPPAVSSERPQGLVELLHTAVELRTVVAGSQDLIAFCHPAGRLPYETVITSNAASEAWPDVDTLAAALVLLCEVVRRLRAVEGAIPWNAWLHHGHQWHIELVPRLTVLAGLELGAGLYISPLAPERAAETLRG
;
A
#
# COMPACT_ATOMS: atom_id res chain seq x y z
N MET A 1 -27.04 0.49 16.20
CA MET A 1 -25.86 1.20 15.63
C MET A 1 -24.64 0.39 16.04
N ASP A 2 -23.85 -0.08 15.09
CA ASP A 2 -22.64 -0.85 15.35
C ASP A 2 -21.43 0.12 15.28
N LEU A 3 -20.92 0.52 16.45
CA LEU A 3 -19.73 1.37 16.58
C LEU A 3 -18.57 0.50 17.00
N ARG A 4 -17.48 0.56 16.23
CA ARG A 4 -16.25 -0.20 16.48
C ARG A 4 -15.11 0.75 16.75
N VAL A 5 -14.27 0.36 17.69
CA VAL A 5 -13.01 1.07 18.00
C VAL A 5 -11.86 0.24 17.47
N ASP A 6 -11.02 0.85 16.67
CA ASP A 6 -9.76 0.24 16.24
C ASP A 6 -8.81 0.10 17.43
N PRO A 7 -8.45 -1.11 17.84
CA PRO A 7 -7.56 -1.30 18.97
C PRO A 7 -6.14 -0.77 18.70
N LEU A 8 -5.74 -0.64 17.44
CA LEU A 8 -4.41 -0.15 17.07
C LEU A 8 -4.30 1.37 17.22
N SER A 9 -5.25 2.14 16.64
CA SER A 9 -5.17 3.60 16.56
C SER A 9 -6.18 4.35 17.45
N GLY A 10 -7.16 3.66 18.04
CA GLY A 10 -8.26 4.29 18.79
C GLY A 10 -9.34 4.90 17.87
N ARG A 11 -9.24 4.75 16.57
CA ARG A 11 -10.20 5.26 15.58
C ARG A 11 -11.59 4.68 15.79
N ILE A 12 -12.63 5.50 15.62
CA ILE A 12 -14.03 5.09 15.76
C ILE A 12 -14.66 4.97 14.38
N VAL A 13 -15.30 3.82 14.13
CA VAL A 13 -15.96 3.52 12.85
C VAL A 13 -17.39 3.05 13.11
N ALA A 14 -18.35 3.68 12.45
CA ALA A 14 -19.74 3.23 12.40
C ALA A 14 -19.94 2.26 11.23
N ILE A 15 -20.30 1.02 11.50
CA ILE A 15 -20.71 0.07 10.47
C ILE A 15 -22.20 0.32 10.14
N ALA A 16 -22.47 0.78 8.93
CA ALA A 16 -23.77 1.28 8.52
C ALA A 16 -24.22 0.71 7.15
N PRO A 17 -24.58 -0.59 7.05
CA PRO A 17 -24.92 -1.25 5.78
C PRO A 17 -26.09 -0.59 5.04
N ALA A 18 -27.02 0.03 5.77
CA ALA A 18 -28.14 0.77 5.16
C ALA A 18 -27.69 1.95 4.26
N ARG A 19 -26.43 2.39 4.38
CA ARG A 19 -25.86 3.46 3.55
C ARG A 19 -25.28 2.98 2.21
N ALA A 20 -25.19 1.67 1.99
CA ALA A 20 -24.67 1.10 0.73
C ALA A 20 -25.48 1.56 -0.50
N GLY A 21 -26.80 1.78 -0.34
CA GLY A 21 -27.68 2.27 -1.40
C GLY A 21 -27.75 3.82 -1.53
N ARG A 22 -26.84 4.56 -0.88
CA ARG A 22 -26.90 6.03 -0.94
C ARG A 22 -26.60 6.54 -2.37
N PRO A 23 -27.43 7.44 -2.94
CA PRO A 23 -27.14 8.07 -4.22
C PRO A 23 -25.78 8.79 -4.18
N GLY A 24 -24.97 8.60 -5.23
CA GLY A 24 -23.65 9.21 -5.34
C GLY A 24 -22.51 8.41 -4.68
N ALA A 25 -22.77 7.22 -4.15
CA ALA A 25 -21.75 6.24 -3.80
C ALA A 25 -21.26 5.55 -5.09
N SER A 26 -20.53 6.26 -5.94
CA SER A 26 -19.94 5.68 -7.13
C SER A 26 -18.47 5.36 -6.86
N SER A 27 -18.08 4.11 -7.08
CA SER A 27 -16.68 3.72 -7.16
C SER A 27 -16.04 4.36 -8.39
N SER A 28 -14.89 5.00 -8.22
CA SER A 28 -14.04 5.34 -9.36
C SER A 28 -13.37 4.05 -9.86
N HIS A 29 -13.32 3.87 -11.18
CA HIS A 29 -12.56 2.78 -11.78
C HIS A 29 -11.23 3.29 -12.32
N LEU A 30 -10.26 2.38 -12.46
CA LEU A 30 -9.00 2.69 -13.13
C LEU A 30 -9.27 3.04 -14.60
N GLU A 31 -8.63 4.09 -15.07
CA GLU A 31 -8.69 4.49 -16.48
C GLU A 31 -8.06 3.41 -17.38
N THR A 32 -8.62 3.22 -18.56
CA THR A 32 -8.02 2.33 -19.57
C THR A 32 -6.72 2.94 -20.08
N GLY A 33 -5.67 2.12 -20.25
CA GLY A 33 -4.41 2.56 -20.84
C GLY A 33 -4.58 3.06 -22.27
N THR A 34 -3.81 4.08 -22.64
CA THR A 34 -3.81 4.64 -24.01
C THR A 34 -2.44 4.47 -24.67
N PRO A 35 -2.34 4.43 -26.00
CA PRO A 35 -1.06 4.43 -26.68
C PRO A 35 -0.18 5.64 -26.30
N GLU A 36 -0.78 6.80 -26.17
CA GLU A 36 -0.10 8.05 -25.77
C GLU A 36 0.54 7.95 -24.38
N GLU A 37 -0.10 7.25 -23.44
CA GLU A 37 0.44 6.95 -22.12
C GLU A 37 1.78 6.19 -22.24
N LEU A 38 1.85 5.20 -23.12
CA LEU A 38 3.10 4.46 -23.38
C LEU A 38 4.18 5.35 -23.96
N ASP A 39 3.83 6.21 -24.91
CA ASP A 39 4.79 7.07 -25.62
C ASP A 39 5.34 8.21 -24.73
N THR A 40 4.58 8.63 -23.75
CA THR A 40 4.95 9.75 -22.89
C THR A 40 5.47 9.35 -21.51
N CYS A 41 5.31 8.10 -21.10
CA CYS A 41 5.68 7.63 -19.76
C CYS A 41 7.18 7.83 -19.46
N PRO A 42 7.55 8.60 -18.43
CA PRO A 42 8.95 8.85 -18.08
C PRO A 42 9.61 7.67 -17.35
N PHE A 43 8.82 6.67 -16.92
CA PHE A 43 9.31 5.54 -16.13
C PHE A 43 9.63 4.30 -16.98
N CYS A 44 9.30 4.29 -18.26
CA CYS A 44 9.69 3.20 -19.14
C CYS A 44 11.19 3.25 -19.44
N GLU A 45 11.80 2.07 -19.58
CA GLU A 45 13.19 1.92 -20.01
C GLU A 45 13.46 2.63 -21.34
N GLY A 46 14.65 3.19 -21.47
CA GLY A 46 15.04 4.02 -22.62
C GLY A 46 14.61 5.48 -22.52
N ARG A 47 14.07 5.90 -21.36
CA ARG A 47 13.63 7.29 -21.08
C ARG A 47 14.19 7.82 -19.77
N GLU A 48 15.38 7.35 -19.40
CA GLU A 48 16.03 7.69 -18.13
C GLU A 48 16.32 9.21 -18.02
N ASP A 49 16.45 9.89 -19.14
CA ASP A 49 16.64 11.34 -19.27
C ASP A 49 15.39 12.16 -18.87
N ARG A 50 14.21 11.54 -18.77
CA ARG A 50 12.95 12.23 -18.41
C ARG A 50 12.70 12.31 -16.91
N THR A 51 13.56 11.69 -16.11
CA THR A 51 13.51 11.69 -14.64
C THR A 51 14.77 12.33 -14.07
N PRO A 52 14.80 12.73 -12.79
CA PRO A 52 16.05 13.01 -12.10
C PRO A 52 17.00 11.81 -12.17
N PRO A 53 18.32 12.04 -12.05
CA PRO A 53 19.31 10.96 -12.00
C PRO A 53 18.95 9.92 -10.93
N GLU A 54 19.16 8.65 -11.26
CA GLU A 54 18.87 7.56 -10.32
C GLU A 54 19.81 7.60 -9.11
N VAL A 55 19.27 7.23 -7.95
CA VAL A 55 20.03 7.09 -6.70
C VAL A 55 20.28 5.63 -6.34
N PHE A 56 19.55 4.71 -7.01
CA PHE A 56 19.69 3.27 -6.84
C PHE A 56 19.03 2.54 -8.02
N ALA A 57 19.56 1.38 -8.40
CA ALA A 57 18.95 0.49 -9.37
C ALA A 57 19.40 -0.95 -9.14
N LEU A 58 18.60 -1.91 -9.65
CA LEU A 58 18.95 -3.33 -9.70
C LEU A 58 18.90 -3.83 -11.15
N PRO A 59 19.91 -4.59 -11.62
CA PRO A 59 21.18 -4.82 -10.95
C PRO A 59 22.02 -3.53 -10.85
N ALA A 60 22.78 -3.42 -9.76
CA ALA A 60 23.68 -2.26 -9.56
C ALA A 60 24.94 -2.35 -10.41
N GLU A 61 25.39 -3.56 -10.74
CA GLU A 61 26.60 -3.82 -11.50
C GLU A 61 26.32 -4.11 -12.98
N GLY A 62 27.27 -3.86 -13.84
CA GLY A 62 27.20 -4.23 -15.26
C GLY A 62 26.51 -3.22 -16.17
N ARG A 63 26.08 -2.05 -15.65
CA ARG A 63 25.51 -0.95 -16.43
C ARG A 63 25.99 0.42 -15.94
N GLU A 64 25.99 1.38 -16.85
CA GLU A 64 26.23 2.77 -16.47
C GLU A 64 24.97 3.36 -15.82
N PRO A 65 25.10 4.22 -14.78
CA PRO A 65 23.96 4.90 -14.18
C PRO A 65 23.16 5.70 -15.22
N ASN A 66 21.84 5.73 -15.04
CA ASN A 66 20.88 6.40 -15.94
C ASN A 66 20.88 5.86 -17.38
N THR A 67 21.17 4.59 -17.55
CA THR A 67 21.04 3.88 -18.84
C THR A 67 20.13 2.67 -18.71
N PRO A 68 19.63 2.12 -19.82
CA PRO A 68 18.82 0.88 -19.80
C PRO A 68 19.55 -0.32 -19.19
N GLY A 69 18.82 -1.41 -18.92
CA GLY A 69 19.33 -2.66 -18.34
C GLY A 69 19.04 -2.81 -16.86
N TRP A 70 18.15 -1.99 -16.31
CA TRP A 70 17.67 -2.12 -14.94
C TRP A 70 16.37 -2.95 -14.86
N SER A 71 16.15 -3.61 -13.74
CA SER A 71 14.89 -4.28 -13.40
C SER A 71 14.05 -3.46 -12.42
N ILE A 72 14.73 -2.74 -11.52
CA ILE A 72 14.17 -1.74 -10.59
C ILE A 72 15.02 -0.48 -10.68
N ARG A 73 14.39 0.68 -10.61
CA ARG A 73 15.07 1.96 -10.62
C ARG A 73 14.48 2.92 -9.58
N VAL A 74 15.34 3.59 -8.81
CA VAL A 74 14.93 4.59 -7.81
C VAL A 74 15.47 5.95 -8.22
N VAL A 75 14.56 6.92 -8.28
CA VAL A 75 14.89 8.31 -8.61
C VAL A 75 14.37 9.24 -7.52
N PRO A 76 15.01 10.38 -7.27
CA PRO A 76 14.43 11.42 -6.43
C PRO A 76 13.06 11.85 -6.98
N ASN A 77 12.11 12.14 -6.10
CA ASN A 77 10.85 12.73 -6.54
C ASN A 77 11.13 14.11 -7.16
N LYS A 78 10.65 14.35 -8.38
CA LYS A 78 10.85 15.63 -9.09
C LYS A 78 10.17 16.82 -8.39
N PHE A 79 9.12 16.55 -7.61
CA PHE A 79 8.32 17.53 -6.87
C PHE A 79 8.18 17.09 -5.41
N PRO A 80 9.28 17.05 -4.63
CA PRO A 80 9.26 16.50 -3.28
C PRO A 80 8.48 17.39 -2.33
N ALA A 81 7.69 16.77 -1.45
CA ALA A 81 7.04 17.44 -0.33
C ALA A 81 7.88 17.39 0.96
N PHE A 82 8.86 16.51 1.02
CA PHE A 82 9.76 16.31 2.15
C PHE A 82 11.21 16.42 1.69
N GLU A 83 12.12 16.60 2.65
CA GLU A 83 13.57 16.76 2.41
C GLU A 83 14.15 15.64 1.54
N HIS A 84 13.74 14.39 1.79
CA HIS A 84 14.06 13.23 0.98
C HIS A 84 12.79 12.44 0.65
N GLN A 85 12.49 12.41 -0.63
CA GLN A 85 11.38 11.63 -1.18
C GLN A 85 11.82 11.00 -2.49
N GLU A 86 11.63 9.70 -2.61
CA GLU A 86 12.07 8.90 -3.74
C GLU A 86 10.89 8.20 -4.41
N VAL A 87 11.06 7.88 -5.68
CA VAL A 87 10.13 7.06 -6.46
C VAL A 87 10.87 5.79 -6.88
N VAL A 88 10.28 4.65 -6.54
CA VAL A 88 10.74 3.33 -6.99
C VAL A 88 9.91 2.91 -8.19
N VAL A 89 10.52 2.85 -9.35
CA VAL A 89 9.90 2.34 -10.58
C VAL A 89 9.98 0.83 -10.56
N HIS A 90 8.82 0.15 -10.55
CA HIS A 90 8.73 -1.27 -10.28
C HIS A 90 9.07 -2.18 -11.46
N SER A 91 9.20 -1.66 -12.67
CA SER A 91 9.51 -2.45 -13.88
C SER A 91 10.05 -1.56 -14.99
N PRO A 92 10.98 -2.03 -15.83
CA PRO A 92 11.38 -1.32 -17.05
C PRO A 92 10.27 -1.30 -18.10
N ARG A 93 9.39 -2.31 -18.07
CA ARG A 93 8.22 -2.39 -18.95
C ARG A 93 7.08 -1.58 -18.36
N HIS A 94 6.25 -1.00 -19.21
CA HIS A 94 5.07 -0.27 -18.79
C HIS A 94 4.01 -1.22 -18.19
N VAL A 95 4.08 -1.45 -16.90
CA VAL A 95 3.03 -2.15 -16.14
C VAL A 95 2.25 -1.13 -15.31
N ARG A 96 0.92 -1.24 -15.31
CA ARG A 96 0.06 -0.24 -14.65
C ARG A 96 -0.30 -0.60 -13.23
N SER A 97 -0.10 -1.84 -12.84
CA SER A 97 -0.45 -2.34 -11.52
C SER A 97 0.66 -3.17 -10.91
N LEU A 98 0.79 -3.05 -9.59
CA LEU A 98 1.65 -3.96 -8.82
C LEU A 98 1.24 -5.43 -9.03
N THR A 99 -0.06 -5.69 -9.24
CA THR A 99 -0.59 -7.05 -9.46
C THR A 99 -0.17 -7.69 -10.78
N ASP A 100 0.37 -6.90 -11.72
CA ASP A 100 0.85 -7.38 -13.03
C ASP A 100 2.32 -7.82 -12.98
N LEU A 101 2.96 -7.65 -11.81
CA LEU A 101 4.32 -8.12 -11.54
C LEU A 101 4.29 -9.58 -11.07
N ASP A 102 5.32 -10.34 -11.46
CA ASP A 102 5.55 -11.67 -10.91
C ASP A 102 6.23 -11.63 -9.54
N ALA A 103 6.37 -12.80 -8.92
CA ALA A 103 6.95 -12.90 -7.58
C ALA A 103 8.43 -12.50 -7.53
N GLU A 104 9.18 -12.72 -8.61
CA GLU A 104 10.58 -12.33 -8.72
C GLU A 104 10.69 -10.80 -8.74
N GLN A 105 9.87 -10.12 -9.53
CA GLN A 105 9.85 -8.66 -9.60
C GLN A 105 9.37 -8.04 -8.27
N LEU A 106 8.38 -8.64 -7.59
CA LEU A 106 7.95 -8.21 -6.25
C LEU A 106 9.06 -8.38 -5.21
N ARG A 107 9.89 -9.43 -5.33
CA ARG A 107 11.07 -9.59 -4.49
C ARG A 107 12.08 -8.46 -4.69
N LEU A 108 12.34 -8.05 -5.94
CA LEU A 108 13.21 -6.90 -6.23
C LEU A 108 12.66 -5.59 -5.65
N VAL A 109 11.33 -5.42 -5.61
CA VAL A 109 10.70 -4.28 -4.90
C VAL A 109 11.01 -4.33 -3.41
N ALA A 110 10.87 -5.51 -2.77
CA ALA A 110 11.17 -5.70 -1.35
C ALA A 110 12.65 -5.44 -1.04
N GLU A 111 13.57 -5.98 -1.83
CA GLU A 111 15.01 -5.75 -1.72
C GLU A 111 15.35 -4.25 -1.85
N THR A 112 14.69 -3.56 -2.77
CA THR A 112 14.86 -2.13 -2.96
C THR A 112 14.39 -1.33 -1.74
N TRP A 113 13.20 -1.63 -1.20
CA TRP A 113 12.71 -0.97 0.01
C TRP A 113 13.64 -1.20 1.20
N GLN A 114 14.15 -2.44 1.37
CA GLN A 114 15.13 -2.76 2.41
C GLN A 114 16.43 -1.98 2.24
N ALA A 115 17.00 -1.96 1.04
CA ALA A 115 18.23 -1.21 0.75
C ALA A 115 18.05 0.30 1.00
N ARG A 116 16.90 0.87 0.60
CA ARG A 116 16.61 2.29 0.83
C ARG A 116 16.33 2.60 2.29
N ALA A 117 15.73 1.66 3.06
CA ALA A 117 15.56 1.81 4.51
C ALA A 117 16.91 1.88 5.25
N ALA A 118 17.86 1.02 4.87
CA ALA A 118 19.23 1.08 5.39
C ALA A 118 19.91 2.41 5.04
N ALA A 119 19.86 2.85 3.78
CA ALA A 119 20.41 4.11 3.34
C ALA A 119 19.77 5.33 4.04
N ALA A 120 18.45 5.30 4.27
CA ALA A 120 17.74 6.35 5.00
C ALA A 120 18.26 6.44 6.46
N LYS A 121 18.37 5.30 7.13
CA LYS A 121 18.89 5.22 8.49
C LYS A 121 20.31 5.76 8.59
N ASP A 122 21.20 5.36 7.68
CA ASP A 122 22.58 5.82 7.61
C ASP A 122 22.67 7.34 7.33
N GLY A 123 21.69 7.87 6.57
CA GLY A 123 21.54 9.30 6.29
C GLY A 123 20.91 10.11 7.45
N GLY A 124 20.61 9.49 8.59
CA GLY A 124 19.99 10.17 9.74
C GLY A 124 18.47 10.30 9.66
N PHE A 125 17.82 9.46 8.85
CA PHE A 125 16.37 9.35 8.71
C PHE A 125 15.92 7.95 9.14
N PRO A 126 15.73 7.70 10.45
CA PRO A 126 15.44 6.36 10.97
C PRO A 126 14.07 5.81 10.56
N HIS A 127 13.20 6.63 10.00
CA HIS A 127 11.84 6.23 9.58
C HIS A 127 11.69 6.37 8.07
N LEU A 128 11.61 5.24 7.37
CA LEU A 128 11.21 5.20 5.97
C LEU A 128 9.70 4.91 5.88
N PHE A 129 8.97 5.69 5.11
CA PHE A 129 7.54 5.46 4.85
C PHE A 129 7.31 5.06 3.40
N PRO A 130 7.22 3.76 3.09
CA PRO A 130 6.85 3.27 1.77
C PRO A 130 5.34 3.37 1.56
N CYS A 131 4.93 3.88 0.41
CA CYS A 131 3.52 3.85 0.01
C CYS A 131 3.36 3.60 -1.48
N ILE A 132 2.25 2.97 -1.84
CA ILE A 132 1.82 2.70 -3.21
C ILE A 132 0.49 3.41 -3.42
N ASN A 133 0.40 4.19 -4.49
CA ASN A 133 -0.83 4.79 -4.94
C ASN A 133 -1.13 4.25 -6.34
N GLU A 134 -2.25 3.58 -6.52
CA GLU A 134 -2.64 3.05 -7.82
C GLU A 134 -3.95 3.68 -8.29
N GLY A 135 -3.87 4.36 -9.43
CA GLY A 135 -4.99 5.11 -10.01
C GLY A 135 -5.09 6.57 -9.53
N ARG A 136 -5.66 7.42 -10.38
CA ARG A 136 -5.75 8.87 -10.16
C ARG A 136 -6.52 9.23 -8.87
N ALA A 137 -7.61 8.52 -8.58
CA ALA A 137 -8.40 8.75 -7.36
C ALA A 137 -7.69 8.28 -6.08
N ALA A 138 -6.62 7.52 -6.20
CA ALA A 138 -5.70 7.18 -5.11
C ALA A 138 -4.49 8.13 -5.03
N GLY A 139 -4.41 9.16 -5.90
CA GLY A 139 -3.33 10.14 -5.89
C GLY A 139 -2.14 9.79 -6.78
N ALA A 140 -2.22 8.74 -7.62
CA ALA A 140 -1.19 8.45 -8.59
C ALA A 140 -1.18 9.49 -9.73
N SER A 141 -0.04 10.14 -9.95
CA SER A 141 0.13 11.08 -11.06
C SER A 141 0.46 10.36 -12.37
N LEU A 142 1.09 9.22 -12.30
CA LEU A 142 1.51 8.39 -13.43
C LEU A 142 0.94 6.99 -13.26
N PRO A 143 0.41 6.38 -14.33
CA PRO A 143 -0.19 5.06 -14.26
C PRO A 143 0.83 3.91 -14.22
N HIS A 144 2.10 4.14 -14.58
CA HIS A 144 3.17 3.15 -14.46
C HIS A 144 3.36 2.77 -12.98
N SER A 145 3.36 1.47 -12.68
CA SER A 145 3.47 0.95 -11.32
C SER A 145 4.73 1.42 -10.62
N HIS A 146 4.54 2.12 -9.50
CA HIS A 146 5.62 2.66 -8.69
C HIS A 146 5.21 2.77 -7.22
N SER A 147 6.19 2.85 -6.35
CA SER A 147 6.01 3.25 -4.96
C SER A 147 6.75 4.54 -4.67
N GLN A 148 6.36 5.19 -3.60
CA GLN A 148 7.07 6.35 -3.06
C GLN A 148 7.70 5.98 -1.72
N LEU A 149 8.89 6.48 -1.46
CA LEU A 149 9.62 6.32 -0.22
C LEU A 149 9.85 7.70 0.38
N VAL A 150 9.27 7.98 1.53
CA VAL A 150 9.48 9.24 2.26
C VAL A 150 10.41 8.97 3.42
N TRP A 151 11.52 9.71 3.49
CA TRP A 151 12.51 9.60 4.57
C TRP A 151 12.18 10.59 5.66
N LEU A 152 12.00 10.12 6.88
CA LEU A 152 11.54 10.92 8.00
C LEU A 152 12.51 10.83 9.18
N ARG A 153 12.76 11.98 9.84
CA ARG A 153 13.59 12.05 11.06
C ARG A 153 12.84 11.53 12.28
N GLU A 154 11.52 11.63 12.25
CA GLU A 154 10.63 11.18 13.32
C GLU A 154 9.57 10.25 12.75
N ALA A 155 9.03 9.36 13.56
CA ALA A 155 7.94 8.48 13.16
C ALA A 155 6.72 9.29 12.74
N PRO A 156 6.03 8.89 11.64
CA PRO A 156 4.79 9.54 11.24
C PRO A 156 3.77 9.57 12.39
N PRO A 157 2.95 10.63 12.52
CA PRO A 157 1.95 10.73 13.58
C PRO A 157 1.03 9.50 13.67
N ALA A 158 0.66 8.90 12.53
CA ALA A 158 -0.15 7.69 12.50
C ALA A 158 0.56 6.52 13.19
N VAL A 159 1.85 6.30 12.89
CA VAL A 159 2.68 5.24 13.52
C VAL A 159 2.92 5.56 15.01
N SER A 160 3.21 6.82 15.34
CA SER A 160 3.45 7.24 16.74
C SER A 160 2.22 7.10 17.64
N SER A 161 1.02 7.11 17.05
CA SER A 161 -0.24 6.95 17.78
C SER A 161 -0.66 5.49 17.98
N GLU A 162 0.04 4.55 17.35
CA GLU A 162 -0.26 3.12 17.48
C GLU A 162 0.04 2.61 18.88
N ARG A 163 -0.90 1.84 19.42
CA ARG A 163 -0.73 1.22 20.73
C ARG A 163 0.16 -0.02 20.64
N PRO A 164 1.08 -0.25 21.59
CA PRO A 164 2.05 -1.36 21.52
C PRO A 164 1.43 -2.75 21.32
N GLN A 165 0.26 -3.01 21.92
CA GLN A 165 -0.48 -4.27 21.78
C GLN A 165 -1.62 -4.21 20.77
N GLY A 166 -1.83 -3.05 20.13
CA GLY A 166 -2.99 -2.77 19.30
C GLY A 166 -3.09 -3.70 18.09
N LEU A 167 -1.98 -4.04 17.44
CA LEU A 167 -1.99 -4.94 16.29
C LEU A 167 -2.32 -6.39 16.69
N VAL A 168 -1.85 -6.85 17.85
CA VAL A 168 -2.18 -8.18 18.39
C VAL A 168 -3.67 -8.26 18.74
N GLU A 169 -4.20 -7.24 19.41
CA GLU A 169 -5.64 -7.14 19.71
C GLU A 169 -6.48 -7.09 18.44
N LEU A 170 -6.02 -6.35 17.43
CA LEU A 170 -6.67 -6.26 16.12
C LEU A 170 -6.71 -7.62 15.42
N LEU A 171 -5.61 -8.36 15.44
CA LEU A 171 -5.52 -9.71 14.87
C LEU A 171 -6.47 -10.68 15.59
N HIS A 172 -6.50 -10.68 16.92
CA HIS A 172 -7.44 -11.51 17.68
C HIS A 172 -8.89 -11.18 17.30
N THR A 173 -9.24 -9.89 17.24
CA THR A 173 -10.57 -9.44 16.83
C THR A 173 -10.90 -9.89 15.38
N ALA A 174 -9.93 -9.86 14.49
CA ALA A 174 -10.12 -10.32 13.10
C ALA A 174 -10.43 -11.82 13.03
N VAL A 175 -9.77 -12.63 13.86
CA VAL A 175 -10.05 -14.08 13.94
C VAL A 175 -11.43 -14.34 14.54
N GLU A 176 -11.77 -13.70 15.64
CA GLU A 176 -13.08 -13.83 16.30
C GLU A 176 -14.25 -13.44 15.37
N LEU A 177 -14.11 -12.33 14.68
CA LEU A 177 -15.11 -11.82 13.72
C LEU A 177 -15.05 -12.50 12.34
N ARG A 178 -14.14 -13.44 12.13
CA ARG A 178 -13.96 -14.17 10.86
C ARG A 178 -13.68 -13.23 9.67
N THR A 179 -12.90 -12.19 9.89
CA THR A 179 -12.54 -11.24 8.82
C THR A 179 -11.26 -11.61 8.07
N VAL A 180 -10.63 -12.74 8.38
CA VAL A 180 -9.47 -13.27 7.66
C VAL A 180 -9.85 -13.60 6.20
N VAL A 181 -9.03 -13.14 5.26
CA VAL A 181 -9.25 -13.28 3.80
C VAL A 181 -8.33 -14.32 3.19
N ALA A 182 -7.06 -14.25 3.52
CA ALA A 182 -5.99 -15.11 3.01
C ALA A 182 -4.85 -15.17 4.01
N GLY A 183 -3.92 -16.11 3.82
CA GLY A 183 -2.74 -16.21 4.66
C GLY A 183 -1.87 -17.40 4.29
N SER A 184 -0.70 -17.45 4.91
CA SER A 184 0.26 -18.55 4.87
C SER A 184 0.59 -18.99 6.31
N GLN A 185 1.63 -19.84 6.46
CA GLN A 185 2.11 -20.20 7.78
C GLN A 185 2.57 -18.99 8.59
N ASP A 186 3.16 -17.98 7.94
CA ASP A 186 3.85 -16.86 8.60
C ASP A 186 3.10 -15.53 8.46
N LEU A 187 2.21 -15.39 7.46
CA LEU A 187 1.50 -14.15 7.14
C LEU A 187 -0.01 -14.32 7.13
N ILE A 188 -0.71 -13.24 7.47
CA ILE A 188 -2.16 -13.17 7.45
C ILE A 188 -2.64 -11.86 6.82
N ALA A 189 -3.69 -11.96 6.00
CA ALA A 189 -4.43 -10.83 5.47
C ALA A 189 -5.88 -10.89 5.96
N PHE A 190 -6.39 -9.80 6.52
CA PHE A 190 -7.75 -9.74 7.02
C PHE A 190 -8.40 -8.37 6.75
N CYS A 191 -9.70 -8.37 6.46
CA CYS A 191 -10.46 -7.12 6.44
C CYS A 191 -10.43 -6.49 7.83
N HIS A 192 -10.08 -5.22 7.90
CA HIS A 192 -9.91 -4.50 9.16
C HIS A 192 -11.24 -4.46 9.94
N PRO A 193 -11.35 -5.02 11.16
CA PRO A 193 -12.58 -5.05 11.96
C PRO A 193 -13.27 -3.70 12.16
N ALA A 194 -12.47 -2.63 12.23
CA ALA A 194 -12.91 -1.24 12.26
C ALA A 194 -12.32 -0.46 11.06
N GLY A 195 -12.51 -1.01 9.83
CA GLY A 195 -12.02 -0.39 8.59
C GLY A 195 -12.78 0.88 8.26
N ARG A 196 -12.05 1.93 7.84
CA ARG A 196 -12.61 3.24 7.42
C ARG A 196 -13.47 3.14 6.18
N LEU A 197 -13.05 2.26 5.27
CA LEU A 197 -13.62 2.09 3.95
C LEU A 197 -13.93 0.61 3.68
N PRO A 198 -14.85 0.31 2.74
CA PRO A 198 -15.10 -1.07 2.32
C PRO A 198 -13.82 -1.80 1.91
N TYR A 199 -13.68 -3.04 2.35
CA TYR A 199 -12.55 -3.93 2.04
C TYR A 199 -11.18 -3.43 2.52
N GLU A 200 -11.11 -2.43 3.41
CA GLU A 200 -9.85 -2.06 4.04
C GLU A 200 -9.21 -3.29 4.67
N THR A 201 -7.98 -3.60 4.29
CA THR A 201 -7.31 -4.86 4.64
C THR A 201 -5.99 -4.59 5.31
N VAL A 202 -5.66 -5.39 6.32
CA VAL A 202 -4.35 -5.41 6.98
C VAL A 202 -3.63 -6.70 6.63
N ILE A 203 -2.33 -6.58 6.35
CA ILE A 203 -1.42 -7.72 6.13
C ILE A 203 -0.29 -7.59 7.15
N THR A 204 -0.03 -8.67 7.90
CA THR A 204 1.01 -8.71 8.91
C THR A 204 1.50 -10.13 9.17
N SER A 205 2.49 -10.29 10.04
CA SER A 205 2.93 -11.60 10.51
C SER A 205 1.93 -12.23 11.47
N ASN A 206 1.81 -13.56 11.43
CA ASN A 206 1.02 -14.35 12.38
C ASN A 206 1.62 -14.36 13.80
N ALA A 207 2.90 -14.05 13.93
CA ALA A 207 3.62 -13.99 15.20
C ALA A 207 4.09 -12.58 15.51
N ALA A 208 4.48 -12.34 16.74
CA ALA A 208 5.17 -11.10 17.11
C ALA A 208 6.39 -10.94 16.21
N SER A 209 6.48 -9.81 15.52
CA SER A 209 7.52 -9.52 14.53
C SER A 209 8.28 -8.25 14.89
N GLU A 210 9.45 -8.09 14.29
CA GLU A 210 10.23 -6.87 14.42
C GLU A 210 9.53 -5.67 13.77
N ALA A 211 10.01 -4.48 14.08
CA ALA A 211 9.44 -3.25 13.56
C ALA A 211 9.57 -3.13 12.02
N TRP A 212 10.60 -3.73 11.41
CA TRP A 212 10.79 -3.77 9.96
C TRP A 212 10.94 -5.22 9.49
N PRO A 213 10.19 -5.70 8.49
CA PRO A 213 10.28 -7.07 8.00
C PRO A 213 11.56 -7.30 7.19
N ASP A 214 12.11 -8.50 7.22
CA ASP A 214 13.18 -8.90 6.33
C ASP A 214 12.69 -8.99 4.86
N VAL A 215 13.64 -9.15 3.92
CA VAL A 215 13.34 -9.17 2.47
C VAL A 215 12.37 -10.29 2.10
N ASP A 216 12.55 -11.49 2.66
CA ASP A 216 11.72 -12.65 2.31
C ASP A 216 10.29 -12.46 2.81
N THR A 217 10.15 -11.99 4.04
CA THR A 217 8.86 -11.64 4.66
C THR A 217 8.16 -10.51 3.89
N LEU A 218 8.89 -9.45 3.54
CA LEU A 218 8.33 -8.32 2.79
C LEU A 218 7.91 -8.73 1.37
N ALA A 219 8.71 -9.53 0.68
CA ALA A 219 8.37 -10.07 -0.64
C ALA A 219 7.10 -10.93 -0.58
N ALA A 220 7.00 -11.82 0.40
CA ALA A 220 5.80 -12.64 0.63
C ALA A 220 4.58 -11.77 0.96
N ALA A 221 4.74 -10.70 1.76
CA ALA A 221 3.67 -9.76 2.07
C ALA A 221 3.19 -8.98 0.83
N LEU A 222 4.10 -8.58 -0.08
CA LEU A 222 3.73 -7.95 -1.35
C LEU A 222 3.00 -8.93 -2.29
N VAL A 223 3.40 -10.21 -2.31
CA VAL A 223 2.66 -11.26 -3.05
C VAL A 223 1.25 -11.42 -2.48
N LEU A 224 1.10 -11.47 -1.15
CA LEU A 224 -0.20 -11.57 -0.49
C LEU A 224 -1.06 -10.31 -0.73
N LEU A 225 -0.46 -9.11 -0.72
CA LEU A 225 -1.13 -7.87 -1.11
C LEU A 225 -1.70 -7.97 -2.53
N CYS A 226 -0.89 -8.44 -3.49
CA CYS A 226 -1.34 -8.64 -4.87
C CYS A 226 -2.47 -9.66 -4.98
N GLU A 227 -2.45 -10.73 -4.17
CA GLU A 227 -3.54 -11.70 -4.12
C GLU A 227 -4.84 -11.05 -3.65
N VAL A 228 -4.81 -10.30 -2.54
CA VAL A 228 -6.00 -9.58 -2.03
C VAL A 228 -6.53 -8.58 -3.05
N VAL A 229 -5.66 -7.81 -3.72
CA VAL A 229 -6.07 -6.87 -4.76
C VAL A 229 -6.69 -7.59 -5.96
N ARG A 230 -6.18 -8.76 -6.38
CA ARG A 230 -6.80 -9.56 -7.45
C ARG A 230 -8.19 -10.05 -7.07
N ARG A 231 -8.39 -10.54 -5.83
CA ARG A 231 -9.71 -10.92 -5.31
C ARG A 231 -10.65 -9.73 -5.28
N LEU A 232 -10.19 -8.57 -4.81
CA LEU A 232 -10.94 -7.33 -4.80
C LEU A 232 -11.36 -6.91 -6.22
N ARG A 233 -10.47 -7.02 -7.20
CA ARG A 233 -10.77 -6.74 -8.61
C ARG A 233 -11.79 -7.70 -9.22
N ALA A 234 -11.82 -8.94 -8.79
CA ALA A 234 -12.83 -9.90 -9.24
C ALA A 234 -14.24 -9.53 -8.76
N VAL A 235 -14.35 -8.82 -7.63
CA VAL A 235 -15.63 -8.40 -7.03
C VAL A 235 -16.05 -7.00 -7.50
N GLU A 236 -15.14 -6.03 -7.43
CA GLU A 236 -15.43 -4.60 -7.61
C GLU A 236 -14.92 -4.04 -8.95
N GLY A 237 -14.26 -4.88 -9.76
CA GLY A 237 -13.56 -4.42 -10.95
C GLY A 237 -12.23 -3.75 -10.66
N ALA A 238 -11.64 -3.13 -11.68
CA ALA A 238 -10.36 -2.44 -11.54
C ALA A 238 -10.56 -1.08 -10.85
N ILE A 239 -10.34 -1.03 -9.55
CA ILE A 239 -10.53 0.15 -8.72
C ILE A 239 -9.19 0.74 -8.27
N PRO A 240 -9.13 2.07 -8.02
CA PRO A 240 -7.98 2.71 -7.39
C PRO A 240 -7.82 2.28 -5.93
N TRP A 241 -6.57 2.20 -5.46
CA TRP A 241 -6.27 1.84 -4.08
C TRP A 241 -4.95 2.46 -3.60
N ASN A 242 -4.83 2.59 -2.31
CA ASN A 242 -3.59 2.94 -1.63
C ASN A 242 -3.13 1.76 -0.77
N ALA A 243 -1.82 1.59 -0.64
CA ALA A 243 -1.23 0.76 0.39
C ALA A 243 0.02 1.42 0.95
N TRP A 244 0.32 1.15 2.21
CA TRP A 244 1.53 1.63 2.87
C TRP A 244 2.02 0.63 3.91
N LEU A 245 3.31 0.68 4.20
CA LEU A 245 3.92 -0.09 5.27
C LEU A 245 4.10 0.81 6.50
N HIS A 246 3.49 0.42 7.61
CA HIS A 246 3.82 0.93 8.94
C HIS A 246 4.85 0.02 9.61
N HIS A 247 5.80 0.62 10.30
CA HIS A 247 6.83 -0.08 11.06
C HIS A 247 7.08 0.63 12.39
N GLY A 248 6.11 0.51 13.29
CA GLY A 248 6.16 1.05 14.65
C GLY A 248 6.66 -0.01 15.64
N HIS A 249 5.76 -0.50 16.49
CA HIS A 249 6.03 -1.61 17.40
C HIS A 249 6.08 -2.96 16.68
N GLN A 250 5.26 -3.11 15.65
CA GLN A 250 5.21 -4.25 14.74
C GLN A 250 4.89 -3.71 13.35
N TRP A 251 5.39 -4.40 12.32
CA TRP A 251 5.07 -4.00 10.96
C TRP A 251 3.70 -4.50 10.50
N HIS A 252 3.06 -3.73 9.67
CA HIS A 252 1.90 -4.15 8.91
C HIS A 252 1.76 -3.33 7.62
N ILE A 253 1.12 -3.92 6.62
CA ILE A 253 0.69 -3.21 5.42
C ILE A 253 -0.81 -2.96 5.53
N GLU A 254 -1.24 -1.72 5.34
CA GLU A 254 -2.65 -1.39 5.14
C GLU A 254 -2.94 -1.25 3.64
N LEU A 255 -4.01 -1.87 3.17
CA LEU A 255 -4.60 -1.69 1.85
C LEU A 255 -5.93 -0.95 2.00
N VAL A 256 -6.07 0.16 1.30
CA VAL A 256 -7.26 1.02 1.35
C VAL A 256 -7.83 1.21 -0.05
N PRO A 257 -8.88 0.44 -0.41
CA PRO A 257 -9.61 0.63 -1.68
C PRO A 257 -10.34 1.97 -1.72
N ARG A 258 -10.27 2.67 -2.85
CA ARG A 258 -10.88 4.01 -3.03
C ARG A 258 -12.29 3.93 -3.61
N LEU A 259 -13.15 3.12 -2.97
CA LEU A 259 -14.55 2.91 -3.36
C LEU A 259 -15.48 4.04 -2.93
N THR A 260 -15.11 4.79 -1.90
CA THR A 260 -15.89 5.92 -1.39
C THR A 260 -14.97 7.12 -1.10
N VAL A 261 -15.56 8.30 -1.05
CA VAL A 261 -14.86 9.53 -0.74
C VAL A 261 -15.08 9.88 0.73
N LEU A 262 -13.99 10.18 1.46
CA LEU A 262 -14.08 10.72 2.82
C LEU A 262 -14.68 12.13 2.76
N ALA A 263 -15.68 12.38 3.61
CA ALA A 263 -16.43 13.64 3.63
C ALA A 263 -16.21 14.40 4.95
N GLY A 264 -17.04 15.41 5.20
CA GLY A 264 -16.84 16.33 6.31
C GLY A 264 -16.85 15.66 7.70
N LEU A 265 -17.59 14.58 7.90
CA LEU A 265 -17.61 13.87 9.17
C LEU A 265 -16.29 13.15 9.43
N GLU A 266 -15.79 12.44 8.43
CA GLU A 266 -14.55 11.69 8.53
C GLU A 266 -13.34 12.64 8.68
N LEU A 267 -13.29 13.68 7.86
CA LEU A 267 -12.18 14.63 7.84
C LEU A 267 -12.21 15.61 9.03
N GLY A 268 -13.41 16.03 9.46
CA GLY A 268 -13.55 17.05 10.50
C GLY A 268 -13.69 16.50 11.92
N ALA A 269 -14.33 15.33 12.08
CA ALA A 269 -14.57 14.74 13.40
C ALA A 269 -13.74 13.47 13.67
N GLY A 270 -13.05 12.92 12.67
CA GLY A 270 -12.34 11.65 12.81
C GLY A 270 -13.25 10.45 13.07
N LEU A 271 -14.54 10.57 12.75
CA LEU A 271 -15.53 9.51 12.85
C LEU A 271 -15.80 8.94 11.46
N TYR A 272 -15.48 7.69 11.25
CA TYR A 272 -15.60 7.05 9.94
C TYR A 272 -16.91 6.29 9.81
N ILE A 273 -17.38 6.15 8.56
CA ILE A 273 -18.60 5.39 8.26
C ILE A 273 -18.28 4.36 7.19
N SER A 274 -18.30 3.09 7.53
CA SER A 274 -18.18 2.00 6.57
C SER A 274 -19.57 1.47 6.21
N PRO A 275 -19.97 1.52 4.92
CA PRO A 275 -21.25 0.95 4.46
C PRO A 275 -21.19 -0.57 4.27
N LEU A 276 -20.05 -1.21 4.45
CA LEU A 276 -19.86 -2.65 4.32
C LEU A 276 -19.28 -3.21 5.62
N ALA A 277 -19.97 -4.18 6.22
CA ALA A 277 -19.45 -4.88 7.39
C ALA A 277 -18.20 -5.68 7.02
N PRO A 278 -17.10 -5.59 7.81
CA PRO A 278 -15.84 -6.29 7.52
C PRO A 278 -15.99 -7.82 7.37
N GLU A 279 -16.91 -8.44 8.11
CA GLU A 279 -17.24 -9.87 8.02
C GLU A 279 -17.77 -10.22 6.63
N ARG A 280 -18.67 -9.36 6.09
CA ARG A 280 -19.24 -9.54 4.75
C ARG A 280 -18.21 -9.25 3.67
N ALA A 281 -17.36 -8.22 3.87
CA ALA A 281 -16.24 -7.93 3.00
C ALA A 281 -15.30 -9.14 2.88
N ALA A 282 -14.93 -9.73 4.01
CA ALA A 282 -14.05 -10.89 4.05
C ALA A 282 -14.70 -12.14 3.43
N GLU A 283 -15.99 -12.38 3.70
CA GLU A 283 -16.75 -13.46 3.06
C GLU A 283 -16.73 -13.32 1.54
N THR A 284 -16.98 -12.12 1.03
CA THR A 284 -16.97 -11.82 -0.41
C THR A 284 -15.58 -12.01 -1.03
N LEU A 285 -14.49 -11.60 -0.33
CA LEU A 285 -13.13 -11.77 -0.84
C LEU A 285 -12.62 -13.22 -0.77
N ARG A 286 -13.21 -14.07 0.07
CA ARG A 286 -12.85 -15.51 0.09
C ARG A 286 -13.47 -16.31 -1.05
N GLY A 287 -14.60 -15.89 -1.60
CA GLY A 287 -15.38 -16.56 -2.65
C GLY A 287 -16.43 -17.47 -2.07
#